data_bb0278ee64982a66a3d949d6c9a03c02
#
_entry.id   bb0278ee64982a66a3d949d6c9a03c02
#
_cell.length_a   1.000
_cell.length_b   1.000
_cell.length_c   1.000
_cell.angle_alpha   90.00
_cell.angle_beta   90.00
_cell.angle_gamma   90.00
#
_symmetry.space_group_name_H-M   'P 1'
#
loop_
_entity.id
_entity.type
_entity.pdbx_description
1 polymer ?
#
loop_
_entity_poly.entity_id
_entity_poly.type
_entity_poly.pdbx_seq_one_letter_code
_entity_poly.pdbx_strand_id
1 'polypeptide(L)'
;MITISAFKWVPPFAQGQVRDLRARWALEEAGLPYKTHLLEQGDQDKQDYRALQPFGQVPILEEDGLVLFESGAIVLYIGERSETLLPKDAGARCRATQWLIAALNSIEPFVMNVALIDLFYANEEWAKLRRPGAVEFVQRRLSALSKSLGDKPYLDGDRFTAGDLMMTTVLLILKHSDVVTSDKRLAAYIERCTARSAFKRAFDAQIGDFKDAA
;
A
#
# COMPACT_ATOMS: atom_id res chain seq x y z
N MET A 1 12.02 16.30 11.98
CA MET A 1 11.48 14.99 12.45
C MET A 1 10.29 14.62 11.57
N ILE A 2 10.24 13.37 11.09
CA ILE A 2 9.18 12.91 10.18
C ILE A 2 7.85 12.76 10.93
N THR A 3 6.79 13.32 10.38
CA THR A 3 5.41 13.12 10.82
C THR A 3 4.59 12.59 9.65
N ILE A 4 3.77 11.57 9.86
CA ILE A 4 2.82 11.08 8.85
C ILE A 4 1.40 11.23 9.38
N SER A 5 0.45 11.61 8.51
CA SER A 5 -0.96 11.59 8.88
C SER A 5 -1.56 10.19 8.69
N ALA A 6 -2.48 9.83 9.57
CA ALA A 6 -3.26 8.60 9.52
C ALA A 6 -4.66 8.84 10.08
N PHE A 7 -5.62 7.98 9.78
CA PHE A 7 -6.91 8.01 10.46
C PHE A 7 -6.80 7.41 11.86
N LYS A 8 -7.44 8.05 12.83
CA LYS A 8 -7.57 7.55 14.19
C LYS A 8 -8.43 6.28 14.27
N TRP A 9 -9.40 6.17 13.38
CA TRP A 9 -10.28 5.01 13.28
C TRP A 9 -10.73 4.76 11.84
N VAL A 10 -10.87 3.48 11.49
CA VAL A 10 -11.52 3.03 10.26
C VAL A 10 -12.31 1.75 10.53
N PRO A 11 -13.32 1.42 9.69
CA PRO A 11 -14.06 0.17 9.83
C PRO A 11 -13.14 -1.06 9.83
N PRO A 12 -13.50 -2.15 10.55
CA PRO A 12 -12.66 -3.33 10.71
C PRO A 12 -12.12 -3.92 9.40
N PHE A 13 -12.92 -3.90 8.33
CA PHE A 13 -12.48 -4.41 7.02
C PHE A 13 -11.33 -3.60 6.41
N ALA A 14 -11.20 -2.31 6.75
CA ALA A 14 -10.16 -1.43 6.24
C ALA A 14 -8.87 -1.45 7.10
N GLN A 15 -8.95 -1.96 8.33
CA GLN A 15 -7.79 -2.03 9.22
C GLN A 15 -6.69 -2.91 8.63
N GLY A 16 -5.46 -2.41 8.68
CA GLY A 16 -4.30 -3.06 8.06
C GLY A 16 -4.22 -2.88 6.53
N GLN A 17 -5.02 -1.97 5.94
CA GLN A 17 -5.04 -1.70 4.51
C GLN A 17 -5.02 -0.20 4.16
N VAL A 18 -5.15 0.68 5.16
CA VAL A 18 -5.09 2.12 4.93
C VAL A 18 -3.71 2.50 4.41
N ARG A 19 -3.65 3.43 3.47
CA ARG A 19 -2.42 3.73 2.71
C ARG A 19 -1.26 4.28 3.54
N ASP A 20 -1.50 4.78 4.76
CA ASP A 20 -0.44 5.14 5.70
C ASP A 20 0.44 3.93 6.09
N LEU A 21 -0.07 2.70 6.00
CA LEU A 21 0.73 1.47 6.16
C LEU A 21 1.94 1.44 5.22
N ARG A 22 1.81 1.98 4.00
CA ARG A 22 2.90 2.05 3.03
C ARG A 22 4.05 2.94 3.52
N ALA A 23 3.70 4.11 4.05
CA ALA A 23 4.66 5.05 4.62
C ALA A 23 5.31 4.49 5.89
N ARG A 24 4.50 3.92 6.81
CA ARG A 24 4.98 3.26 8.03
C ARG A 24 5.98 2.15 7.69
N TRP A 25 5.61 1.26 6.77
CA TRP A 25 6.50 0.16 6.39
C TRP A 25 7.80 0.66 5.77
N ALA A 26 7.75 1.69 4.91
CA ALA A 26 8.95 2.28 4.35
C ALA A 26 9.86 2.89 5.43
N LEU A 27 9.29 3.60 6.40
CA LEU A 27 10.02 4.17 7.54
C LEU A 27 10.66 3.07 8.40
N GLU A 28 9.94 1.99 8.67
CA GLU A 28 10.46 0.83 9.39
C GLU A 28 11.59 0.08 8.64
N GLU A 29 11.49 -0.05 7.31
CA GLU A 29 12.57 -0.63 6.48
C GLU A 29 13.82 0.28 6.43
N ALA A 30 13.60 1.58 6.49
CA ALA A 30 14.68 2.56 6.50
C ALA A 30 15.28 2.79 7.90
N GLY A 31 14.63 2.28 8.96
CA GLY A 31 15.05 2.53 10.36
C GLY A 31 14.90 4.00 10.77
N LEU A 32 13.97 4.74 10.16
CA LEU A 32 13.75 6.16 10.41
C LEU A 32 12.65 6.36 11.45
N PRO A 33 12.92 7.08 12.55
CA PRO A 33 11.90 7.38 13.56
C PRO A 33 10.87 8.37 13.02
N TYR A 34 9.61 8.16 13.37
CA TYR A 34 8.50 9.02 12.94
C TYR A 34 7.45 9.17 14.04
N LYS A 35 6.58 10.17 13.86
CA LYS A 35 5.36 10.37 14.64
C LYS A 35 4.15 10.24 13.73
N THR A 36 3.01 9.92 14.32
CA THR A 36 1.71 9.87 13.63
C THR A 36 0.85 11.05 14.08
N HIS A 37 0.31 11.79 13.12
CA HIS A 37 -0.76 12.74 13.33
C HIS A 37 -2.09 12.07 12.99
N LEU A 38 -2.89 11.79 14.02
CA LEU A 38 -4.16 11.06 13.88
C LEU A 38 -5.30 12.04 13.55
N LEU A 39 -5.99 11.78 12.45
CA LEU A 39 -7.15 12.52 12.00
C LEU A 39 -8.43 11.90 12.56
N GLU A 40 -9.29 12.74 13.14
CA GLU A 40 -10.67 12.37 13.42
C GLU A 40 -11.47 12.28 12.12
N GLN A 41 -12.61 11.62 12.18
CA GLN A 41 -13.49 11.48 11.01
C GLN A 41 -13.98 12.86 10.54
N GLY A 42 -13.73 13.20 9.27
CA GLY A 42 -14.07 14.47 8.66
C GLY A 42 -12.93 15.49 8.66
N ASP A 43 -11.84 15.27 9.42
CA ASP A 43 -10.68 16.18 9.41
C ASP A 43 -10.03 16.26 8.02
N GLN A 44 -10.05 15.15 7.26
CA GLN A 44 -9.53 15.09 5.89
C GLN A 44 -10.27 16.02 4.91
N ASP A 45 -11.47 16.49 5.27
CA ASP A 45 -12.29 17.38 4.46
C ASP A 45 -12.17 18.86 4.86
N LYS A 46 -11.49 19.16 5.99
CA LYS A 46 -11.26 20.53 6.44
C LYS A 46 -10.29 21.27 5.50
N GLN A 47 -10.50 22.58 5.38
CA GLN A 47 -9.73 23.44 4.47
C GLN A 47 -8.22 23.36 4.73
N ASP A 48 -7.81 23.34 6.01
CA ASP A 48 -6.41 23.30 6.40
C ASP A 48 -5.74 22.00 5.93
N TYR A 49 -6.41 20.86 6.10
CA TYR A 49 -5.89 19.58 5.62
C TYR A 49 -5.90 19.50 4.09
N ARG A 50 -6.98 20.01 3.45
CA ARG A 50 -7.10 20.06 1.98
C ARG A 50 -6.04 20.96 1.33
N ALA A 51 -5.51 21.94 2.02
CA ALA A 51 -4.38 22.74 1.56
C ALA A 51 -3.08 21.93 1.46
N LEU A 52 -2.93 20.88 2.27
CA LEU A 52 -1.77 19.96 2.28
C LEU A 52 -2.01 18.74 1.40
N GLN A 53 -3.25 18.23 1.35
CA GLN A 53 -3.66 17.06 0.58
C GLN A 53 -4.96 17.36 -0.18
N PRO A 54 -4.86 17.73 -1.45
CA PRO A 54 -6.02 18.25 -2.21
C PRO A 54 -7.14 17.22 -2.41
N PHE A 55 -6.85 15.93 -2.28
CA PHE A 55 -7.82 14.85 -2.45
C PHE A 55 -8.46 14.38 -1.12
N GLY A 56 -8.07 14.96 0.04
CA GLY A 56 -8.60 14.59 1.35
C GLY A 56 -8.30 13.13 1.74
N GLN A 57 -7.10 12.68 1.48
CA GLN A 57 -6.66 11.31 1.75
C GLN A 57 -5.51 11.28 2.77
N VAL A 58 -5.26 10.13 3.34
CA VAL A 58 -4.05 9.83 4.11
C VAL A 58 -3.16 8.86 3.31
N PRO A 59 -1.83 8.89 3.52
CA PRO A 59 -1.08 9.81 4.36
C PRO A 59 -0.66 11.09 3.64
N ILE A 60 -0.30 12.12 4.42
CA ILE A 60 0.73 13.10 4.08
C ILE A 60 1.98 12.78 4.90
N LEU A 61 3.14 13.19 4.42
CA LEU A 61 4.40 13.21 5.17
C LEU A 61 4.85 14.65 5.31
N GLU A 62 5.25 15.03 6.52
CA GLU A 62 5.82 16.33 6.84
C GLU A 62 7.22 16.15 7.44
N GLU A 63 8.21 16.88 6.93
CA GLU A 63 9.57 16.90 7.47
C GLU A 63 10.26 18.22 7.12
N ASP A 64 10.68 18.98 8.13
CA ASP A 64 11.50 20.19 7.99
C ASP A 64 10.96 21.20 6.96
N GLY A 65 9.63 21.41 6.96
CA GLY A 65 8.93 22.31 6.04
C GLY A 65 8.54 21.70 4.69
N LEU A 66 9.01 20.49 4.37
CA LEU A 66 8.51 19.73 3.24
C LEU A 66 7.20 19.06 3.58
N VAL A 67 6.21 19.15 2.69
CA VAL A 67 4.95 18.41 2.77
C VAL A 67 4.80 17.57 1.50
N LEU A 68 4.59 16.26 1.66
CA LEU A 68 4.37 15.33 0.55
C LEU A 68 3.04 14.61 0.72
N PHE A 69 2.29 14.52 -0.33
CA PHE A 69 1.17 13.60 -0.49
C PHE A 69 1.48 12.56 -1.58
N GLU A 70 0.60 11.62 -1.85
CA GLU A 70 0.80 10.39 -2.61
C GLU A 70 1.72 9.38 -1.89
N SER A 71 1.14 8.25 -1.48
CA SER A 71 1.89 7.21 -0.77
C SER A 71 3.09 6.67 -1.56
N GLY A 72 3.00 6.67 -2.90
CA GLY A 72 4.12 6.28 -3.77
C GLY A 72 5.27 7.28 -3.71
N ALA A 73 4.98 8.58 -3.77
CA ALA A 73 5.99 9.64 -3.65
C ALA A 73 6.64 9.62 -2.26
N ILE A 74 5.84 9.41 -1.22
CA ILE A 74 6.33 9.28 0.17
C ILE A 74 7.28 8.09 0.30
N VAL A 75 6.92 6.91 -0.25
CA VAL A 75 7.79 5.72 -0.22
C VAL A 75 9.10 5.96 -0.98
N LEU A 76 9.06 6.63 -2.13
CA LEU A 76 10.27 6.99 -2.86
C LEU A 76 11.15 7.96 -2.07
N TYR A 77 10.57 9.00 -1.48
CA TYR A 77 11.31 9.96 -0.65
C TYR A 77 12.02 9.30 0.54
N ILE A 78 11.33 8.39 1.24
CA ILE A 78 11.92 7.61 2.32
C ILE A 78 13.01 6.68 1.76
N GLY A 79 12.76 6.08 0.60
CA GLY A 79 13.65 5.16 -0.08
C GLY A 79 15.01 5.76 -0.43
N GLU A 80 15.10 7.08 -0.67
CA GLU A 80 16.38 7.78 -0.89
C GLU A 80 17.36 7.60 0.27
N ARG A 81 16.87 7.26 1.45
CA ARG A 81 17.64 7.03 2.68
C ARG A 81 17.82 5.54 3.01
N SER A 82 17.40 4.63 2.11
CA SER A 82 17.42 3.18 2.35
C SER A 82 17.79 2.39 1.10
N GLU A 83 18.97 1.77 1.12
CA GLU A 83 19.39 0.87 0.03
C GLU A 83 18.52 -0.37 -0.10
N THR A 84 17.79 -0.74 0.95
CA THR A 84 16.79 -1.81 0.90
C THR A 84 15.63 -1.42 -0.01
N LEU A 85 15.15 -0.18 0.10
CA LEU A 85 13.99 0.29 -0.68
C LEU A 85 14.42 0.76 -2.09
N LEU A 86 15.48 1.57 -2.18
CA LEU A 86 16.01 2.07 -3.43
C LEU A 86 17.52 1.76 -3.51
N PRO A 87 17.94 0.77 -4.30
CA PRO A 87 19.34 0.43 -4.50
C PRO A 87 20.16 1.60 -5.01
N LYS A 88 21.46 1.64 -4.68
CA LYS A 88 22.40 2.65 -5.20
C LYS A 88 22.68 2.50 -6.69
N ASP A 89 22.67 1.25 -7.20
CA ASP A 89 22.81 1.01 -8.63
C ASP A 89 21.64 1.65 -9.40
N ALA A 90 21.96 2.47 -10.39
CA ALA A 90 20.97 3.27 -11.11
C ALA A 90 19.94 2.38 -11.85
N GLY A 91 20.37 1.26 -12.44
CA GLY A 91 19.48 0.35 -13.12
C GLY A 91 18.52 -0.37 -12.17
N ALA A 92 19.05 -0.88 -11.04
CA ALA A 92 18.22 -1.51 -10.01
C ALA A 92 17.26 -0.50 -9.37
N ARG A 93 17.69 0.74 -9.16
CA ARG A 93 16.84 1.84 -8.67
C ARG A 93 15.69 2.15 -9.64
N CYS A 94 15.98 2.23 -10.94
CA CYS A 94 14.94 2.42 -11.95
C CYS A 94 13.94 1.26 -11.95
N ARG A 95 14.39 0.01 -11.82
CA ARG A 95 13.49 -1.16 -11.75
C ARG A 95 12.65 -1.17 -10.47
N ALA A 96 13.21 -0.81 -9.30
CA ALA A 96 12.45 -0.65 -8.07
C ALA A 96 11.33 0.40 -8.21
N THR A 97 11.66 1.57 -8.80
CA THR A 97 10.69 2.63 -9.11
C THR A 97 9.66 2.16 -10.13
N GLN A 98 10.07 1.46 -11.18
CA GLN A 98 9.17 0.88 -12.20
C GLN A 98 8.13 -0.05 -11.56
N TRP A 99 8.55 -0.95 -10.66
CA TRP A 99 7.64 -1.86 -9.99
C TRP A 99 6.70 -1.15 -9.01
N LEU A 100 7.18 -0.09 -8.32
CA LEU A 100 6.33 0.75 -7.49
C LEU A 100 5.23 1.42 -8.32
N ILE A 101 5.60 2.04 -9.44
CA ILE A 101 4.64 2.69 -10.34
C ILE A 101 3.69 1.65 -10.96
N ALA A 102 4.19 0.47 -11.34
CA ALA A 102 3.37 -0.61 -11.88
C ALA A 102 2.33 -1.09 -10.85
N ALA A 103 2.68 -1.18 -9.58
CA ALA A 103 1.74 -1.52 -8.52
C ALA A 103 0.58 -0.51 -8.46
N LEU A 104 0.88 0.79 -8.49
CA LEU A 104 -0.12 1.85 -8.40
C LEU A 104 -0.97 2.01 -9.66
N ASN A 105 -0.35 1.94 -10.84
CA ASN A 105 -1.03 2.26 -12.10
C ASN A 105 -1.58 1.03 -12.83
N SER A 106 -0.88 -0.11 -12.75
CA SER A 106 -1.23 -1.29 -13.54
C SER A 106 -1.99 -2.35 -12.76
N ILE A 107 -1.94 -2.32 -11.43
CA ILE A 107 -2.59 -3.32 -10.56
C ILE A 107 -3.64 -2.67 -9.67
N GLU A 108 -3.29 -1.63 -8.89
CA GLU A 108 -4.19 -1.03 -7.87
C GLU A 108 -5.56 -0.60 -8.43
N PRO A 109 -5.70 0.06 -9.60
CA PRO A 109 -7.02 0.49 -10.07
C PRO A 109 -7.99 -0.68 -10.30
N PHE A 110 -7.48 -1.82 -10.76
CA PHE A 110 -8.29 -3.02 -10.98
C PHE A 110 -8.64 -3.72 -9.65
N VAL A 111 -7.67 -3.83 -8.76
CA VAL A 111 -7.84 -4.37 -7.40
C VAL A 111 -8.85 -3.52 -6.62
N MET A 112 -8.70 -2.19 -6.64
CA MET A 112 -9.63 -1.27 -5.97
C MET A 112 -11.05 -1.36 -6.53
N ASN A 113 -11.23 -1.56 -7.84
CA ASN A 113 -12.56 -1.72 -8.43
C ASN A 113 -13.29 -2.96 -7.86
N VAL A 114 -12.60 -4.09 -7.69
CA VAL A 114 -13.18 -5.28 -7.04
C VAL A 114 -13.43 -5.02 -5.56
N ALA A 115 -12.49 -4.43 -4.84
CA ALA A 115 -12.65 -4.13 -3.42
C ALA A 115 -13.83 -3.18 -3.15
N LEU A 116 -14.03 -2.14 -3.97
CA LEU A 116 -15.18 -1.24 -3.87
C LEU A 116 -16.50 -1.99 -4.08
N ILE A 117 -16.58 -2.83 -5.11
CA ILE A 117 -17.74 -3.66 -5.36
C ILE A 117 -18.05 -4.57 -4.17
N ASP A 118 -17.04 -5.27 -3.65
CA ASP A 118 -17.23 -6.28 -2.63
C ASP A 118 -17.51 -5.70 -1.22
N LEU A 119 -16.87 -4.58 -0.88
CA LEU A 119 -16.88 -4.05 0.49
C LEU A 119 -17.89 -2.91 0.70
N PHE A 120 -18.20 -2.14 -0.35
CA PHE A 120 -19.06 -0.96 -0.21
C PHE A 120 -20.38 -1.08 -0.96
N TYR A 121 -20.43 -1.84 -2.07
CA TYR A 121 -21.57 -1.90 -2.96
C TYR A 121 -22.10 -3.32 -3.20
N ALA A 122 -21.75 -4.29 -2.34
CA ALA A 122 -22.11 -5.70 -2.52
C ALA A 122 -23.61 -5.95 -2.68
N ASN A 123 -24.46 -5.10 -2.10
CA ASN A 123 -25.92 -5.22 -2.16
C ASN A 123 -26.53 -4.57 -3.41
N GLU A 124 -25.79 -3.72 -4.11
CA GLU A 124 -26.25 -3.01 -5.29
C GLU A 124 -26.34 -3.93 -6.52
N GLU A 125 -27.43 -3.82 -7.29
CA GLU A 125 -27.62 -4.66 -8.46
C GLU A 125 -26.55 -4.45 -9.54
N TRP A 126 -26.19 -3.19 -9.81
CA TRP A 126 -25.11 -2.87 -10.74
C TRP A 126 -23.77 -3.49 -10.33
N ALA A 127 -23.50 -3.56 -9.03
CA ALA A 127 -22.27 -4.12 -8.50
C ALA A 127 -22.20 -5.64 -8.73
N LYS A 128 -23.31 -6.34 -8.49
CA LYS A 128 -23.46 -7.79 -8.78
C LYS A 128 -23.22 -8.09 -10.25
N LEU A 129 -23.81 -7.29 -11.14
CA LEU A 129 -23.63 -7.43 -12.59
C LEU A 129 -22.20 -7.11 -13.03
N ARG A 130 -21.57 -6.11 -12.44
CA ARG A 130 -20.21 -5.66 -12.80
C ARG A 130 -19.12 -6.60 -12.28
N ARG A 131 -19.33 -7.23 -11.11
CA ARG A 131 -18.31 -8.02 -10.39
C ARG A 131 -17.59 -9.07 -11.23
N PRO A 132 -18.27 -9.95 -12.01
CA PRO A 132 -17.59 -10.99 -12.78
C PRO A 132 -16.55 -10.42 -13.75
N GLY A 133 -16.91 -9.40 -14.51
CA GLY A 133 -15.98 -8.74 -15.43
C GLY A 133 -14.85 -8.00 -14.71
N ALA A 134 -15.09 -7.39 -13.54
CA ALA A 134 -14.03 -6.76 -12.74
C ALA A 134 -13.02 -7.79 -12.23
N VAL A 135 -13.48 -8.94 -11.74
CA VAL A 135 -12.62 -10.05 -11.30
C VAL A 135 -11.81 -10.61 -12.46
N GLU A 136 -12.39 -10.80 -13.63
CA GLU A 136 -11.67 -11.26 -14.82
C GLU A 136 -10.52 -10.30 -15.21
N PHE A 137 -10.76 -8.98 -15.15
CA PHE A 137 -9.71 -7.99 -15.42
C PHE A 137 -8.57 -8.07 -14.40
N VAL A 138 -8.87 -8.20 -13.11
CA VAL A 138 -7.86 -8.40 -12.06
C VAL A 138 -7.08 -9.68 -12.31
N GLN A 139 -7.76 -10.80 -12.56
CA GLN A 139 -7.11 -12.10 -12.79
C GLN A 139 -6.13 -12.07 -13.96
N ARG A 140 -6.47 -11.38 -15.05
CA ARG A 140 -5.53 -11.17 -16.18
C ARG A 140 -4.27 -10.42 -15.74
N ARG A 141 -4.40 -9.38 -14.91
CA ARG A 141 -3.27 -8.62 -14.38
C ARG A 141 -2.43 -9.45 -13.39
N LEU A 142 -3.09 -10.17 -12.50
CA LEU A 142 -2.43 -11.04 -11.54
C LEU A 142 -1.68 -12.18 -12.22
N SER A 143 -2.24 -12.79 -13.27
CA SER A 143 -1.57 -13.81 -14.06
C SER A 143 -0.30 -13.27 -14.74
N ALA A 144 -0.36 -12.05 -15.29
CA ALA A 144 0.82 -11.41 -15.88
C ALA A 144 1.89 -11.10 -14.80
N LEU A 145 1.48 -10.62 -13.63
CA LEU A 145 2.35 -10.38 -12.49
C LEU A 145 3.02 -11.67 -12.01
N SER A 146 2.23 -12.73 -11.78
CA SER A 146 2.71 -14.06 -11.36
C SER A 146 3.72 -14.63 -12.36
N LYS A 147 3.43 -14.52 -13.67
CA LYS A 147 4.35 -14.95 -14.72
C LYS A 147 5.65 -14.14 -14.70
N SER A 148 5.57 -12.83 -14.50
CA SER A 148 6.75 -11.96 -14.42
C SER A 148 7.58 -12.21 -13.16
N LEU A 149 6.95 -12.51 -12.04
CA LEU A 149 7.62 -12.90 -10.79
C LEU A 149 8.39 -14.23 -11.01
N GLY A 150 7.77 -15.22 -11.65
CA GLY A 150 8.41 -16.51 -11.89
C GLY A 150 8.80 -17.17 -10.55
N ASP A 151 10.00 -17.72 -10.50
CA ASP A 151 10.55 -18.36 -9.31
C ASP A 151 11.41 -17.43 -8.45
N LYS A 152 11.45 -16.14 -8.80
CA LYS A 152 12.17 -15.13 -8.03
C LYS A 152 11.51 -14.89 -6.69
N PRO A 153 12.29 -14.65 -5.62
CA PRO A 153 11.73 -14.28 -4.32
C PRO A 153 11.05 -12.91 -4.32
N TYR A 154 11.54 -11.95 -5.13
CA TYR A 154 11.03 -10.59 -5.25
C TYR A 154 10.94 -10.13 -6.70
N LEU A 155 10.26 -9.03 -6.96
CA LEU A 155 9.99 -8.54 -8.31
C LEU A 155 11.26 -8.26 -9.13
N ASP A 156 12.32 -7.76 -8.48
CA ASP A 156 13.61 -7.47 -9.11
C ASP A 156 14.69 -8.54 -8.77
N GLY A 157 14.32 -9.80 -8.59
CA GLY A 157 15.26 -10.88 -8.30
C GLY A 157 15.31 -11.24 -6.81
N ASP A 158 16.52 -11.27 -6.24
CA ASP A 158 16.73 -11.73 -4.87
C ASP A 158 16.61 -10.62 -3.82
N ARG A 159 16.35 -9.39 -4.24
CA ARG A 159 16.32 -8.21 -3.38
C ARG A 159 14.91 -7.67 -3.23
N PHE A 160 14.46 -7.50 -1.98
CA PHE A 160 13.28 -6.72 -1.64
C PHE A 160 13.53 -5.24 -1.92
N THR A 161 12.53 -4.55 -2.50
CA THR A 161 12.60 -3.12 -2.86
C THR A 161 11.29 -2.39 -2.54
N ALA A 162 11.27 -1.07 -2.77
CA ALA A 162 10.06 -0.25 -2.71
C ALA A 162 8.94 -0.77 -3.65
N GLY A 163 9.32 -1.43 -4.76
CA GLY A 163 8.38 -2.08 -5.67
C GLY A 163 7.63 -3.23 -5.00
N ASP A 164 8.33 -4.06 -4.22
CA ASP A 164 7.72 -5.17 -3.48
C ASP A 164 6.84 -4.68 -2.34
N LEU A 165 7.28 -3.66 -1.61
CA LEU A 165 6.49 -3.01 -0.57
C LEU A 165 5.15 -2.53 -1.14
N MET A 166 5.21 -1.78 -2.23
CA MET A 166 4.01 -1.22 -2.85
C MET A 166 3.11 -2.31 -3.42
N MET A 167 3.67 -3.26 -4.18
CA MET A 167 2.90 -4.36 -4.76
C MET A 167 2.22 -5.19 -3.68
N THR A 168 2.93 -5.54 -2.62
CA THR A 168 2.35 -6.33 -1.51
C THR A 168 1.16 -5.60 -0.88
N THR A 169 1.29 -4.30 -0.58
CA THR A 169 0.19 -3.54 0.01
C THR A 169 -1.01 -3.41 -0.93
N VAL A 170 -0.79 -3.35 -2.23
CA VAL A 170 -1.86 -3.36 -3.24
C VAL A 170 -2.56 -4.71 -3.28
N LEU A 171 -1.82 -5.81 -3.29
CA LEU A 171 -2.41 -7.16 -3.31
C LEU A 171 -3.22 -7.47 -2.04
N LEU A 172 -2.79 -6.96 -0.88
CA LEU A 172 -3.51 -7.10 0.40
C LEU A 172 -4.88 -6.42 0.42
N ILE A 173 -5.19 -5.50 -0.48
CA ILE A 173 -6.52 -4.87 -0.59
C ILE A 173 -7.62 -5.93 -0.82
N LEU A 174 -7.31 -7.03 -1.51
CA LEU A 174 -8.24 -8.14 -1.74
C LEU A 174 -8.12 -9.28 -0.73
N LYS A 175 -7.53 -9.04 0.46
CA LYS A 175 -7.39 -10.08 1.51
C LYS A 175 -8.70 -10.70 1.98
N HIS A 176 -9.84 -10.05 1.71
CA HIS A 176 -11.18 -10.55 2.03
C HIS A 176 -11.67 -11.63 1.06
N SER A 177 -10.94 -11.91 -0.01
CA SER A 177 -11.28 -12.88 -1.06
C SER A 177 -10.07 -13.72 -1.43
N ASP A 178 -10.30 -14.78 -2.21
CA ASP A 178 -9.27 -15.66 -2.75
C ASP A 178 -8.72 -15.23 -4.11
N VAL A 179 -9.18 -14.09 -4.65
CA VAL A 179 -8.83 -13.61 -6.00
C VAL A 179 -7.31 -13.53 -6.21
N VAL A 180 -6.55 -13.13 -5.19
CA VAL A 180 -5.08 -13.08 -5.25
C VAL A 180 -4.47 -14.40 -4.82
N THR A 181 -4.94 -14.98 -3.70
CA THR A 181 -4.33 -16.15 -3.06
C THR A 181 -4.62 -17.48 -3.75
N SER A 182 -5.58 -17.53 -4.68
CA SER A 182 -5.75 -18.66 -5.58
C SER A 182 -4.53 -18.92 -6.47
N ASP A 183 -3.73 -17.90 -6.76
CA ASP A 183 -2.39 -18.06 -7.34
C ASP A 183 -1.37 -18.33 -6.23
N LYS A 184 -0.90 -19.59 -6.15
CA LYS A 184 0.05 -20.05 -5.11
C LYS A 184 1.37 -19.26 -5.09
N ARG A 185 1.83 -18.76 -6.25
CA ARG A 185 3.07 -17.99 -6.35
C ARG A 185 2.86 -16.60 -5.74
N LEU A 186 1.75 -15.96 -6.02
CA LEU A 186 1.41 -14.68 -5.41
C LEU A 186 1.11 -14.81 -3.91
N ALA A 187 0.46 -15.90 -3.48
CA ALA A 187 0.26 -16.20 -2.07
C ALA A 187 1.60 -16.32 -1.32
N ALA A 188 2.53 -17.12 -1.84
CA ALA A 188 3.87 -17.29 -1.24
C ALA A 188 4.70 -15.99 -1.28
N TYR A 189 4.54 -15.16 -2.31
CA TYR A 189 5.16 -13.85 -2.41
C TYR A 189 4.66 -12.89 -1.31
N ILE A 190 3.34 -12.79 -1.12
CA ILE A 190 2.74 -11.97 -0.06
C ILE A 190 3.23 -12.44 1.31
N GLU A 191 3.19 -13.74 1.57
CA GLU A 191 3.65 -14.32 2.84
C GLU A 191 5.12 -13.95 3.12
N ARG A 192 6.00 -14.08 2.13
CA ARG A 192 7.42 -13.69 2.25
C ARG A 192 7.59 -12.22 2.57
N CYS A 193 6.87 -11.34 1.87
CA CYS A 193 6.96 -9.90 2.08
C CYS A 193 6.42 -9.49 3.46
N THR A 194 5.28 -10.05 3.88
CA THR A 194 4.64 -9.75 5.17
C THR A 194 5.33 -10.41 6.36
N ALA A 195 6.17 -11.44 6.14
CA ALA A 195 6.99 -12.03 7.19
C ALA A 195 8.13 -11.11 7.68
N ARG A 196 8.45 -10.04 6.93
CA ARG A 196 9.50 -9.07 7.29
C ARG A 196 9.18 -8.38 8.60
N SER A 197 10.19 -8.23 9.46
CA SER A 197 10.03 -7.59 10.77
C SER A 197 9.55 -6.14 10.67
N ALA A 198 10.01 -5.41 9.66
CA ALA A 198 9.56 -4.04 9.40
C ALA A 198 8.07 -3.96 9.04
N PHE A 199 7.56 -4.90 8.23
CA PHE A 199 6.12 -4.97 7.96
C PHE A 199 5.32 -5.21 9.25
N LYS A 200 5.75 -6.16 10.07
CA LYS A 200 5.05 -6.48 11.33
C LYS A 200 4.98 -5.27 12.25
N ARG A 201 6.10 -4.54 12.45
CA ARG A 201 6.11 -3.32 13.26
C ARG A 201 5.18 -2.25 12.70
N ALA A 202 5.23 -2.01 11.38
CA ALA A 202 4.36 -1.03 10.72
C ALA A 202 2.88 -1.40 10.85
N PHE A 203 2.56 -2.67 10.68
CA PHE A 203 1.20 -3.19 10.81
C PHE A 203 0.70 -3.07 12.25
N ASP A 204 1.50 -3.49 13.23
CA ASP A 204 1.15 -3.41 14.65
C ASP A 204 0.97 -1.97 15.09
N ALA A 205 1.80 -1.04 14.61
CA ALA A 205 1.65 0.38 14.89
C ALA A 205 0.34 0.95 14.31
N GLN A 206 -0.04 0.57 13.08
CA GLN A 206 -1.31 1.01 12.50
C GLN A 206 -2.52 0.44 13.26
N ILE A 207 -2.48 -0.85 13.61
CA ILE A 207 -3.57 -1.49 14.37
C ILE A 207 -3.65 -0.91 15.80
N GLY A 208 -2.51 -0.52 16.38
CA GLY A 208 -2.46 0.14 17.69
C GLY A 208 -3.26 1.44 17.71
N ASP A 209 -3.07 2.30 16.71
CA ASP A 209 -3.79 3.57 16.61
C ASP A 209 -5.33 3.40 16.61
N PHE A 210 -5.84 2.32 16.01
CA PHE A 210 -7.29 2.05 15.97
C PHE A 210 -7.84 1.52 17.29
N LYS A 211 -7.03 0.83 18.10
CA LYS A 211 -7.45 0.31 19.42
C LYS A 211 -7.58 1.40 20.45
N ASP A 212 -6.70 2.39 20.39
CA ASP A 212 -6.70 3.53 21.33
C ASP A 212 -7.88 4.50 21.07
N ALA A 213 -8.63 4.30 19.99
CA ALA A 213 -9.78 5.09 19.60
C ALA A 213 -11.14 4.46 19.97
N ALA A 214 -11.13 3.24 20.50
CA ALA A 214 -12.32 2.51 20.95
C ALA A 214 -12.51 2.68 22.46
#